data_b697cc6d8075d2dbc079dcc372bcb47b
#
_entry.id   b697cc6d8075d2dbc079dcc372bcb47b
#
_cell.length_a   1.000
_cell.length_b   1.000
_cell.length_c   1.000
_cell.angle_alpha   90.00
_cell.angle_beta   90.00
_cell.angle_gamma   90.00
#
_symmetry.space_group_name_H-M   'P 1'
#
loop_
_entity.id
_entity.type
_entity.pdbx_description
1 polymer ?
#
loop_
_entity_poly.entity_id
_entity_poly.type
_entity_poly.pdbx_seq_one_letter_code
_entity_poly.pdbx_strand_id
1 'polypeptide(L)'
;IEATTDELRKASFLKAPQDVLALFELPDYPTPDNISDKELCLALDDIQDPGNLGTIIRVADWFGIRHIFCSIGTTDAYSPKTVQASMGAVARVQMHYVDLPQYLSAVRSNHPQTPIYGTFLEGSNIYNEPLSTSGIIVMGNEGNGISDPVKQTVSHKLFIPNYPEGCVTSESLN
;
A
#
# COMPACT_ATOMS: atom_id res chain seq x y z
N ILE A 1 -7.56 11.21 31.39
CA ILE A 1 -8.62 12.23 31.55
C ILE A 1 -9.95 11.52 31.49
N GLU A 2 -10.81 11.70 32.46
CA GLU A 2 -12.20 11.25 32.40
C GLU A 2 -13.00 12.23 31.55
N ALA A 3 -13.86 11.72 30.69
CA ALA A 3 -14.70 12.51 29.81
C ALA A 3 -16.11 11.93 29.74
N THR A 4 -17.09 12.79 29.53
CA THR A 4 -18.48 12.40 29.31
C THR A 4 -18.69 11.93 27.86
N THR A 5 -19.76 11.17 27.62
CA THR A 5 -20.15 10.75 26.27
C THR A 5 -20.30 11.93 25.30
N ASP A 6 -20.81 13.07 25.78
CA ASP A 6 -20.98 14.25 24.93
C ASP A 6 -19.66 14.95 24.60
N GLU A 7 -18.68 14.91 25.49
CA GLU A 7 -17.31 15.39 25.22
C GLU A 7 -16.60 14.48 24.22
N LEU A 8 -16.71 13.16 24.39
CA LEU A 8 -16.18 12.19 23.44
C LEU A 8 -16.78 12.34 22.04
N ARG A 9 -18.09 12.61 21.96
CA ARG A 9 -18.75 12.89 20.67
C ARG A 9 -18.22 14.13 19.97
N LYS A 10 -17.90 15.19 20.72
CA LYS A 10 -17.33 16.41 20.15
C LYS A 10 -15.90 16.24 19.67
N ALA A 11 -15.12 15.36 20.31
CA ALA A 11 -13.73 15.10 19.99
C ALA A 11 -13.53 14.01 18.93
N SER A 12 -14.52 13.13 18.72
CA SER A 12 -14.43 11.99 17.82
C SER A 12 -14.87 12.34 16.40
N PHE A 13 -14.17 11.78 15.41
CA PHE A 13 -14.58 11.81 13.99
C PHE A 13 -15.57 10.67 13.64
N LEU A 14 -15.87 9.78 14.57
CA LEU A 14 -16.80 8.67 14.35
C LEU A 14 -18.26 9.11 14.53
N LYS A 15 -19.15 8.58 13.69
CA LYS A 15 -20.61 8.80 13.85
C LYS A 15 -21.14 8.23 15.17
N ALA A 16 -20.57 7.11 15.62
CA ALA A 16 -20.86 6.48 16.90
C ALA A 16 -19.52 6.24 17.63
N PRO A 17 -19.04 7.22 18.41
CA PRO A 17 -17.78 7.09 19.13
C PRO A 17 -17.90 6.01 20.21
N GLN A 18 -16.77 5.35 20.47
CA GLN A 18 -16.61 4.42 21.58
C GLN A 18 -16.34 5.21 22.89
N ASP A 19 -16.31 4.50 24.01
CA ASP A 19 -16.12 5.11 25.34
C ASP A 19 -14.66 5.52 25.62
N VAL A 20 -13.76 5.37 24.63
CA VAL A 20 -12.33 5.71 24.75
C VAL A 20 -11.87 6.45 23.51
N LEU A 21 -11.09 7.51 23.74
CA LEU A 21 -10.36 8.25 22.71
C LEU A 21 -8.90 8.35 23.13
N ALA A 22 -7.98 8.04 22.22
CA ALA A 22 -6.55 8.16 22.47
C ALA A 22 -5.88 9.02 21.38
N LEU A 23 -4.95 9.87 21.82
CA LEU A 23 -4.08 10.65 20.94
C LEU A 23 -2.70 10.00 20.95
N PHE A 24 -2.14 9.82 19.75
CA PHE A 24 -0.79 9.30 19.56
C PHE A 24 0.01 10.31 18.74
N GLU A 25 1.31 10.39 19.01
CA GLU A 25 2.22 11.05 18.10
C GLU A 25 2.32 10.24 16.80
N LEU A 26 2.32 10.95 15.67
CA LEU A 26 2.55 10.30 14.39
C LEU A 26 4.00 9.80 14.34
N PRO A 27 4.24 8.54 13.96
CA PRO A 27 5.59 8.04 13.81
C PRO A 27 6.28 8.73 12.63
N ASP A 28 7.55 9.07 12.80
CA ASP A 28 8.44 9.52 11.73
C ASP A 28 9.40 8.38 11.40
N TYR A 29 9.19 7.75 10.25
CA TYR A 29 10.04 6.67 9.78
C TYR A 29 10.97 7.20 8.68
N PRO A 30 12.29 7.15 8.84
CA PRO A 30 13.20 7.48 7.76
C PRO A 30 12.93 6.53 6.58
N THR A 31 12.86 7.10 5.39
CA THR A 31 12.74 6.28 4.17
C THR A 31 14.02 5.48 4.00
N PRO A 32 13.96 4.14 3.94
CA PRO A 32 15.14 3.33 3.79
C PRO A 32 15.76 3.54 2.40
N ASP A 33 17.06 3.82 2.37
CA ASP A 33 17.81 3.93 1.11
C ASP A 33 18.02 2.57 0.45
N ASN A 34 18.00 1.50 1.25
CA ASN A 34 18.20 0.12 0.83
C ASN A 34 17.04 -0.74 1.31
N ILE A 35 16.45 -1.48 0.37
CA ILE A 35 15.54 -2.56 0.68
C ILE A 35 16.38 -3.82 0.87
N SER A 36 16.19 -4.49 2.00
CA SER A 36 16.89 -5.74 2.26
C SER A 36 16.56 -6.78 1.17
N ASP A 37 17.58 -7.54 0.73
CA ASP A 37 17.41 -8.65 -0.22
C ASP A 37 16.48 -9.77 0.31
N LYS A 38 16.01 -9.64 1.54
CA LYS A 38 15.14 -10.62 2.22
C LYS A 38 13.76 -10.05 2.55
N GLU A 39 13.49 -8.81 2.17
CA GLU A 39 12.22 -8.15 2.49
C GLU A 39 11.36 -7.97 1.25
N LEU A 40 10.07 -8.27 1.40
CA LEU A 40 9.04 -7.91 0.43
C LEU A 40 8.41 -6.59 0.89
N CYS A 41 8.32 -5.64 -0.05
CA CYS A 41 7.73 -4.32 0.19
C CYS A 41 6.57 -4.08 -0.79
N LEU A 42 5.69 -3.14 -0.45
CA LEU A 42 4.68 -2.64 -1.37
C LEU A 42 5.04 -1.23 -1.84
N ALA A 43 4.66 -0.91 -3.07
CA ALA A 43 4.64 0.45 -3.61
C ALA A 43 3.23 0.74 -4.13
N LEU A 44 2.65 1.86 -3.69
CA LEU A 44 1.27 2.24 -3.97
C LEU A 44 1.27 3.53 -4.78
N ASP A 45 0.78 3.44 -6.00
CA ASP A 45 0.74 4.55 -6.94
C ASP A 45 -0.66 5.13 -7.02
N ASP A 46 -0.86 6.27 -6.32
CA ASP A 46 -2.08 7.07 -6.36
C ASP A 46 -3.34 6.34 -5.86
N ILE A 47 -3.21 5.58 -4.78
CA ILE A 47 -4.37 4.95 -4.11
C ILE A 47 -5.21 6.04 -3.46
N GLN A 48 -6.46 6.23 -3.91
CA GLN A 48 -7.32 7.34 -3.50
C GLN A 48 -8.33 6.98 -2.41
N ASP A 49 -8.86 5.75 -2.40
CA ASP A 49 -9.83 5.36 -1.37
C ASP A 49 -9.14 4.99 -0.06
N PRO A 50 -9.45 5.71 1.06
CA PRO A 50 -8.85 5.41 2.36
C PRO A 50 -9.28 4.05 2.93
N GLY A 51 -10.42 3.48 2.48
CA GLY A 51 -10.84 2.13 2.86
C GLY A 51 -9.95 1.07 2.19
N ASN A 52 -9.63 1.26 0.91
CA ASN A 52 -8.70 0.41 0.17
C ASN A 52 -7.29 0.49 0.78
N LEU A 53 -6.79 1.70 1.04
CA LEU A 53 -5.49 1.86 1.70
C LEU A 53 -5.44 1.14 3.04
N GLY A 54 -6.47 1.31 3.89
CA GLY A 54 -6.54 0.61 5.18
C GLY A 54 -6.57 -0.91 5.04
N THR A 55 -7.25 -1.43 4.01
CA THR A 55 -7.27 -2.87 3.71
C THR A 55 -5.90 -3.36 3.25
N ILE A 56 -5.21 -2.62 2.38
CA ILE A 56 -3.85 -2.95 1.93
C ILE A 56 -2.88 -2.97 3.12
N ILE A 57 -2.95 -1.99 4.03
CA ILE A 57 -2.14 -1.95 5.25
C ILE A 57 -2.39 -3.22 6.11
N ARG A 58 -3.65 -3.66 6.25
CA ARG A 58 -3.96 -4.92 6.98
C ARG A 58 -3.37 -6.15 6.30
N VAL A 59 -3.45 -6.22 4.99
CA VAL A 59 -2.87 -7.34 4.22
C VAL A 59 -1.35 -7.33 4.37
N ALA A 60 -0.72 -6.16 4.29
CA ALA A 60 0.72 -6.01 4.50
C ALA A 60 1.16 -6.52 5.89
N ASP A 61 0.47 -6.07 6.95
CA ASP A 61 0.71 -6.52 8.33
C ASP A 61 0.55 -8.05 8.46
N TRP A 62 -0.52 -8.60 7.86
CA TRP A 62 -0.81 -10.04 7.91
C TRP A 62 0.29 -10.89 7.28
N PHE A 63 0.87 -10.43 6.19
CA PHE A 63 1.95 -11.13 5.49
C PHE A 63 3.36 -10.70 5.92
N GLY A 64 3.50 -9.89 6.96
CA GLY A 64 4.78 -9.46 7.49
C GLY A 64 5.51 -8.45 6.61
N ILE A 65 4.80 -7.78 5.70
CA ILE A 65 5.32 -6.67 4.89
C ILE A 65 5.40 -5.43 5.77
N ARG A 66 6.63 -4.98 6.03
CA ARG A 66 6.89 -3.89 6.96
C ARG A 66 6.81 -2.51 6.29
N HIS A 67 7.27 -2.38 5.07
CA HIS A 67 7.42 -1.11 4.37
C HIS A 67 6.42 -0.98 3.23
N ILE A 68 5.70 0.15 3.22
CA ILE A 68 4.83 0.56 2.12
C ILE A 68 5.28 1.94 1.64
N PHE A 69 5.67 2.04 0.37
CA PHE A 69 6.05 3.28 -0.29
C PHE A 69 4.86 3.83 -1.07
N CYS A 70 4.39 4.99 -0.69
CA CYS A 70 3.25 5.65 -1.32
C CYS A 70 3.71 6.81 -2.19
N SER A 71 3.12 6.96 -3.38
CA SER A 71 3.24 8.22 -4.11
C SER A 71 2.60 9.36 -3.29
N ILE A 72 3.05 10.60 -3.55
CA ILE A 72 2.54 11.79 -2.84
C ILE A 72 1.02 11.98 -3.03
N GLY A 73 0.46 11.48 -4.15
CA GLY A 73 -0.97 11.53 -4.42
C GLY A 73 -1.80 10.48 -3.66
N THR A 74 -1.18 9.49 -3.03
CA THR A 74 -1.89 8.47 -2.26
C THR A 74 -2.55 9.10 -1.02
N THR A 75 -3.78 8.66 -0.71
CA THR A 75 -4.54 9.16 0.45
C THR A 75 -3.78 8.94 1.76
N ASP A 76 -4.04 9.80 2.75
CA ASP A 76 -3.33 9.77 4.03
C ASP A 76 -3.63 8.51 4.84
N ALA A 77 -2.56 7.78 5.20
CA ALA A 77 -2.61 6.56 6.02
C ALA A 77 -3.14 6.81 7.43
N TYR A 78 -3.00 8.03 7.94
CA TYR A 78 -3.46 8.43 9.27
C TYR A 78 -4.79 9.16 9.25
N SER A 79 -5.46 9.25 8.11
CA SER A 79 -6.83 9.75 8.04
C SER A 79 -7.77 8.85 8.88
N PRO A 80 -8.80 9.41 9.52
CA PRO A 80 -9.70 8.63 10.39
C PRO A 80 -10.29 7.38 9.71
N LYS A 81 -10.61 7.48 8.42
CA LYS A 81 -11.18 6.37 7.66
C LYS A 81 -10.15 5.28 7.38
N THR A 82 -8.91 5.63 7.04
CA THR A 82 -7.81 4.67 6.84
C THR A 82 -7.45 3.96 8.14
N VAL A 83 -7.29 4.73 9.23
CA VAL A 83 -7.01 4.18 10.56
C VAL A 83 -8.07 3.17 10.96
N GLN A 84 -9.36 3.51 10.79
CA GLN A 84 -10.47 2.61 11.08
C GLN A 84 -10.41 1.33 10.21
N ALA A 85 -10.20 1.47 8.90
CA ALA A 85 -10.15 0.35 7.96
C ALA A 85 -8.93 -0.55 8.19
N SER A 86 -7.81 0.01 8.68
CA SER A 86 -6.59 -0.75 8.98
C SER A 86 -6.72 -1.67 10.20
N MET A 87 -7.75 -1.48 11.04
CA MET A 87 -7.96 -2.28 12.26
C MET A 87 -6.73 -2.33 13.17
N GLY A 88 -5.99 -1.22 13.26
CA GLY A 88 -4.77 -1.09 14.07
C GLY A 88 -3.48 -1.55 13.39
N ALA A 89 -3.53 -2.12 12.19
CA ALA A 89 -2.34 -2.52 11.45
C ALA A 89 -1.42 -1.34 11.11
N VAL A 90 -1.98 -0.13 10.95
CA VAL A 90 -1.22 1.10 10.68
C VAL A 90 -0.14 1.41 11.74
N ALA A 91 -0.27 0.88 12.96
CA ALA A 91 0.73 1.03 14.02
C ALA A 91 1.94 0.08 13.87
N ARG A 92 1.89 -0.90 12.96
CA ARG A 92 2.92 -1.92 12.77
C ARG A 92 3.59 -1.87 11.40
N VAL A 93 2.95 -1.19 10.43
CA VAL A 93 3.46 -1.01 9.08
C VAL A 93 4.03 0.40 8.94
N GLN A 94 5.19 0.52 8.32
CA GLN A 94 5.86 1.81 8.11
C GLN A 94 5.44 2.39 6.77
N MET A 95 4.77 3.54 6.81
CA MET A 95 4.28 4.23 5.63
C MET A 95 5.28 5.33 5.22
N HIS A 96 5.71 5.30 3.95
CA HIS A 96 6.68 6.25 3.39
C HIS A 96 6.06 6.97 2.20
N TYR A 97 5.84 8.28 2.30
CA TYR A 97 5.35 9.10 1.19
C TYR A 97 6.55 9.69 0.45
N VAL A 98 6.72 9.30 -0.81
CA VAL A 98 7.92 9.62 -1.61
C VAL A 98 7.54 10.04 -3.03
N ASP A 99 8.47 10.67 -3.74
CA ASP A 99 8.42 10.70 -5.21
C ASP A 99 8.66 9.28 -5.72
N LEU A 100 7.56 8.56 -5.95
CA LEU A 100 7.59 7.13 -6.21
C LEU A 100 8.41 6.76 -7.46
N PRO A 101 8.28 7.45 -8.62
CA PRO A 101 9.11 7.21 -9.79
C PRO A 101 10.60 7.38 -9.49
N GLN A 102 10.98 8.46 -8.78
CA GLN A 102 12.36 8.75 -8.43
C GLN A 102 12.92 7.68 -7.48
N TYR A 103 12.16 7.32 -6.45
CA TYR A 103 12.54 6.31 -5.48
C TYR A 103 12.77 4.94 -6.12
N LEU A 104 11.81 4.46 -6.93
CA LEU A 104 11.93 3.17 -7.62
C LEU A 104 13.07 3.16 -8.65
N SER A 105 13.31 4.29 -9.33
CA SER A 105 14.45 4.43 -10.24
C SER A 105 15.79 4.34 -9.49
N ALA A 106 15.88 4.95 -8.30
CA ALA A 106 17.06 4.85 -7.45
C ALA A 106 17.28 3.41 -6.95
N VAL A 107 16.22 2.73 -6.51
CA VAL A 107 16.29 1.30 -6.13
C VAL A 107 16.81 0.47 -7.29
N ARG A 108 16.26 0.64 -8.50
CA ARG A 108 16.69 -0.11 -9.69
C ARG A 108 18.15 0.13 -10.06
N SER A 109 18.63 1.36 -9.88
CA SER A 109 20.02 1.74 -10.20
C SER A 109 21.01 1.21 -9.16
N ASN A 110 20.67 1.32 -7.87
CA ASN A 110 21.56 0.94 -6.78
C ASN A 110 21.48 -0.56 -6.45
N HIS A 111 20.33 -1.18 -6.70
CA HIS A 111 20.04 -2.58 -6.39
C HIS A 111 19.43 -3.29 -7.62
N PRO A 112 20.17 -3.50 -8.72
CA PRO A 112 19.64 -4.03 -9.98
C PRO A 112 19.11 -5.47 -9.86
N GLN A 113 19.46 -6.18 -8.79
CA GLN A 113 18.97 -7.54 -8.51
C GLN A 113 17.63 -7.56 -7.75
N THR A 114 17.21 -6.42 -7.20
CA THR A 114 15.92 -6.32 -6.49
C THR A 114 14.79 -6.25 -7.52
N PRO A 115 13.90 -7.25 -7.58
CA PRO A 115 12.81 -7.23 -8.54
C PRO A 115 11.76 -6.19 -8.16
N ILE A 116 11.28 -5.46 -9.16
CA ILE A 116 10.13 -4.55 -9.05
C ILE A 116 9.02 -5.14 -9.90
N TYR A 117 8.04 -5.74 -9.23
CA TYR A 117 6.88 -6.37 -9.85
C TYR A 117 5.75 -5.35 -9.97
N GLY A 118 5.23 -5.12 -11.17
CA GLY A 118 4.04 -4.30 -11.37
C GLY A 118 2.84 -5.16 -11.71
N THR A 119 1.69 -4.87 -11.15
CA THR A 119 0.43 -5.54 -11.43
C THR A 119 -0.29 -4.84 -12.59
N PHE A 120 -0.53 -5.57 -13.69
CA PHE A 120 -1.16 -5.03 -14.90
C PHE A 120 -2.27 -5.96 -15.40
N LEU A 121 -3.10 -5.43 -16.30
CA LEU A 121 -4.08 -6.25 -17.04
C LEU A 121 -3.44 -7.15 -18.11
N GLU A 122 -2.18 -6.86 -18.46
CA GLU A 122 -1.35 -7.62 -19.41
C GLU A 122 0.02 -7.90 -18.80
N GLY A 123 0.50 -9.10 -18.92
CA GLY A 123 1.82 -9.51 -18.39
C GLY A 123 1.90 -11.02 -18.23
N SER A 124 2.94 -11.45 -17.52
CA SER A 124 3.09 -12.86 -17.19
C SER A 124 2.11 -13.26 -16.10
N ASN A 125 1.47 -14.42 -16.27
CA ASN A 125 0.55 -14.97 -15.28
C ASN A 125 1.31 -15.24 -13.96
N ILE A 126 0.87 -14.59 -12.87
CA ILE A 126 1.52 -14.65 -11.56
C ILE A 126 1.72 -16.09 -11.04
N TYR A 127 0.81 -17.02 -11.40
CA TYR A 127 0.88 -18.40 -10.96
C TYR A 127 1.94 -19.23 -11.69
N ASN A 128 2.47 -18.74 -12.81
CA ASN A 128 3.45 -19.42 -13.64
C ASN A 128 4.85 -18.80 -13.52
N GLU A 129 4.98 -17.68 -12.78
CA GLU A 129 6.26 -16.98 -12.64
C GLU A 129 7.02 -17.45 -11.39
N PRO A 130 8.35 -17.64 -11.51
CA PRO A 130 9.20 -17.92 -10.37
C PRO A 130 9.45 -16.63 -9.57
N LEU A 131 8.48 -16.27 -8.70
CA LEU A 131 8.56 -15.05 -7.90
C LEU A 131 9.64 -15.16 -6.82
N SER A 132 10.35 -14.05 -6.59
CA SER A 132 11.24 -13.91 -5.44
C SER A 132 10.44 -13.72 -4.15
N THR A 133 11.02 -14.13 -3.03
CA THR A 133 10.48 -13.83 -1.68
C THR A 133 10.83 -12.42 -1.19
N SER A 134 11.55 -11.65 -2.00
CA SER A 134 11.96 -10.26 -1.73
C SER A 134 11.71 -9.38 -2.96
N GLY A 135 11.71 -8.08 -2.76
CA GLY A 135 11.49 -7.09 -3.82
C GLY A 135 10.34 -6.13 -3.52
N ILE A 136 9.85 -5.47 -4.53
CA ILE A 136 8.76 -4.49 -4.42
C ILE A 136 7.60 -4.94 -5.31
N ILE A 137 6.40 -5.01 -4.75
CA ILE A 137 5.16 -5.17 -5.53
C ILE A 137 4.53 -3.79 -5.70
N VAL A 138 4.37 -3.35 -6.93
CA VAL A 138 3.74 -2.08 -7.29
C VAL A 138 2.28 -2.32 -7.62
N MET A 139 1.40 -1.60 -6.95
CA MET A 139 -0.04 -1.56 -7.19
C MET A 139 -0.44 -0.14 -7.57
N GLY A 140 -1.29 0.00 -8.57
CA GLY A 140 -1.74 1.28 -9.08
C GLY A 140 -3.11 1.71 -8.57
N ASN A 141 -3.51 2.90 -8.98
CA ASN A 141 -4.83 3.49 -8.75
C ASN A 141 -5.95 2.56 -9.25
N GLU A 142 -7.07 2.58 -8.57
CA GLU A 142 -8.22 1.70 -8.85
C GLU A 142 -8.82 1.92 -10.26
N GLY A 143 -8.81 3.15 -10.76
CA GLY A 143 -9.37 3.49 -12.07
C GLY A 143 -8.32 3.62 -13.18
N ASN A 144 -7.13 4.11 -12.85
CA ASN A 144 -6.09 4.45 -13.83
C ASN A 144 -4.92 3.45 -13.88
N GLY A 145 -4.85 2.52 -12.92
CA GLY A 145 -3.73 1.60 -12.79
C GLY A 145 -2.42 2.28 -12.39
N ILE A 146 -1.31 1.69 -12.77
CA ILE A 146 0.03 2.23 -12.52
C ILE A 146 0.33 3.33 -13.52
N SER A 147 0.78 4.49 -13.04
CA SER A 147 1.14 5.65 -13.88
C SER A 147 2.35 5.35 -14.79
N ASP A 148 2.42 6.02 -15.94
CA ASP A 148 3.50 5.81 -16.90
C ASP A 148 4.91 6.04 -16.33
N PRO A 149 5.16 7.05 -15.48
CA PRO A 149 6.48 7.22 -14.85
C PRO A 149 6.86 6.05 -13.94
N VAL A 150 5.91 5.52 -13.15
CA VAL A 150 6.14 4.35 -12.28
C VAL A 150 6.28 3.09 -13.12
N LYS A 151 5.48 2.91 -14.18
CA LYS A 151 5.54 1.77 -15.09
C LYS A 151 6.92 1.56 -15.73
N GLN A 152 7.65 2.65 -16.00
CA GLN A 152 9.01 2.60 -16.57
C GLN A 152 10.04 2.02 -15.58
N THR A 153 9.76 2.03 -14.29
CA THR A 153 10.64 1.49 -13.25
C THR A 153 10.45 0.00 -13.01
N VAL A 154 9.31 -0.55 -13.44
CA VAL A 154 8.95 -1.96 -13.25
C VAL A 154 9.88 -2.86 -14.05
N SER A 155 10.40 -3.91 -13.40
CA SER A 155 11.24 -4.93 -14.04
C SER A 155 10.44 -6.13 -14.55
N HIS A 156 9.33 -6.47 -13.87
CA HIS A 156 8.49 -7.63 -14.20
C HIS A 156 7.02 -7.23 -14.18
N LYS A 157 6.35 -7.39 -15.31
CA LYS A 157 4.91 -7.17 -15.43
C LYS A 157 4.17 -8.45 -15.09
N LEU A 158 3.35 -8.41 -14.05
CA LEU A 158 2.53 -9.52 -13.59
C LEU A 158 1.06 -9.30 -13.93
N PHE A 159 0.40 -10.37 -14.29
CA PHE A 159 -1.03 -10.44 -14.54
C PHE A 159 -1.68 -11.43 -13.58
N ILE A 160 -2.77 -11.03 -12.94
CA ILE A 160 -3.59 -11.91 -12.11
C ILE A 160 -4.81 -12.34 -12.95
N PRO A 161 -4.85 -13.59 -13.44
CA PRO A 161 -5.96 -14.03 -14.29
C PRO A 161 -7.25 -14.14 -13.49
N ASN A 162 -8.36 -13.88 -14.15
CA ASN A 162 -9.69 -14.18 -13.63
C ASN A 162 -9.97 -15.69 -13.68
N TYR A 163 -10.97 -16.14 -12.94
CA TYR A 163 -11.40 -17.54 -12.95
C TYR A 163 -12.91 -17.64 -13.21
N PRO A 164 -13.35 -18.56 -14.10
CA PRO A 164 -12.52 -19.33 -15.06
C PRO A 164 -11.81 -18.41 -16.07
N GLU A 165 -10.63 -18.86 -16.54
CA GLU A 165 -9.83 -18.07 -17.47
C GLU A 165 -10.62 -17.76 -18.74
N GLY A 166 -10.59 -16.50 -19.19
CA GLY A 166 -11.28 -16.01 -20.40
C GLY A 166 -12.77 -15.67 -20.19
N CYS A 167 -13.32 -15.78 -18.98
CA CYS A 167 -14.67 -15.30 -18.69
C CYS A 167 -14.71 -13.78 -18.63
N VAL A 168 -15.82 -13.18 -19.09
CA VAL A 168 -16.10 -11.76 -18.90
C VAL A 168 -16.33 -11.50 -17.40
N THR A 169 -15.46 -10.67 -16.80
CA THR A 169 -15.57 -10.25 -15.40
C THR A 169 -15.52 -8.73 -15.31
N SER A 170 -15.54 -8.17 -14.10
CA SER A 170 -15.23 -6.77 -13.89
C SER A 170 -13.82 -6.44 -14.41
N GLU A 171 -13.63 -5.22 -14.92
CA GLU A 171 -12.34 -4.75 -15.46
C GLU A 171 -11.25 -4.61 -14.39
N SER A 172 -11.63 -4.67 -13.11
CA SER A 172 -10.75 -4.50 -11.96
C SER A 172 -11.03 -5.56 -10.90
N LEU A 173 -9.98 -6.00 -10.23
CA LEU A 173 -10.06 -6.92 -9.09
C LEU A 173 -10.59 -6.23 -7.82
N ASN A 174 -10.65 -4.91 -7.80
CA ASN A 174 -11.09 -4.06 -6.70
C ASN A 174 -12.19 -3.11 -7.16
#